data_263e62ee55dee4efad81a5339204f061
#
_entry.id   263e62ee55dee4efad81a5339204f061
#
_cell.length_a   1.000
_cell.length_b   1.000
_cell.length_c   1.000
_cell.angle_alpha   90.00
_cell.angle_beta   90.00
_cell.angle_gamma   90.00
#
_symmetry.space_group_name_H-M   'P 1'
#
loop_
_entity.id
_entity.type
_entity.pdbx_description
1 polymer ?
#
loop_
_entity_poly.entity_id
_entity_poly.type
_entity_poly.pdbx_seq_one_letter_code
_entity_poly.pdbx_strand_id
1 'polypeptide(L)'
;LDSELEHARSSGAEQPVVAEIEGRRKSITLESARERVARYPNDLNYRFELGEALVDNALYKEAVPELQQALRQPSVRHKALILLGQSYHRRNMLDLAAKQYASAASEIVAMDATKKDAIYSLGIALGEMGKKAEALEEFKKIYEIDSQYRDVADRVEAAYQQTA
;
A
#
# COMPACT_ATOMS: atom_id res chain seq x y z
N LEU A 1 -5.34 6.83 -22.95
CA LEU A 1 -5.64 7.29 -21.56
C LEU A 1 -4.41 7.88 -20.84
N ASP A 2 -3.24 7.21 -20.90
CA ASP A 2 -2.02 7.77 -20.27
C ASP A 2 -1.61 9.10 -20.93
N SER A 3 -1.65 9.16 -22.27
CA SER A 3 -1.41 10.39 -23.04
C SER A 3 -2.48 11.47 -22.80
N GLU A 4 -3.74 11.10 -22.63
CA GLU A 4 -4.82 12.03 -22.27
C GLU A 4 -4.63 12.59 -20.86
N LEU A 5 -4.18 11.76 -19.92
CA LEU A 5 -3.90 12.15 -18.56
C LEU A 5 -2.71 13.11 -18.45
N GLU A 6 -1.62 12.82 -19.17
CA GLU A 6 -0.46 13.70 -19.26
C GLU A 6 -0.83 15.05 -19.90
N HIS A 7 -1.62 15.03 -20.97
CA HIS A 7 -2.10 16.23 -21.61
C HIS A 7 -3.00 17.05 -20.68
N ALA A 8 -3.93 16.42 -19.98
CA ALA A 8 -4.81 17.10 -19.04
C ALA A 8 -4.01 17.77 -17.89
N ARG A 9 -3.00 17.09 -17.34
CA ARG A 9 -2.14 17.64 -16.30
C ARG A 9 -1.28 18.80 -16.81
N SER A 10 -0.70 18.68 -17.99
CA SER A 10 0.17 19.70 -18.58
C SER A 10 -0.58 20.92 -19.10
N SER A 11 -1.82 20.77 -19.53
CA SER A 11 -2.68 21.87 -20.00
C SER A 11 -3.39 22.64 -18.89
N GLY A 12 -3.18 22.26 -17.61
CA GLY A 12 -3.86 22.89 -16.46
C GLY A 12 -5.35 22.57 -16.39
N ALA A 13 -5.77 21.40 -16.89
CA ALA A 13 -7.15 20.97 -16.81
C ALA A 13 -7.66 20.96 -15.35
N GLU A 14 -8.94 21.24 -15.17
CA GLU A 14 -9.57 21.24 -13.85
C GLU A 14 -9.46 19.85 -13.17
N GLN A 15 -9.29 19.84 -11.86
CA GLN A 15 -9.16 18.60 -11.06
C GLN A 15 -10.27 17.56 -11.35
N PRO A 16 -11.54 17.93 -11.57
CA PRO A 16 -12.59 16.95 -11.93
C PRO A 16 -12.31 16.18 -13.21
N VAL A 17 -11.73 16.84 -14.24
CA VAL A 17 -11.39 16.19 -15.53
C VAL A 17 -10.26 15.16 -15.34
N VAL A 18 -9.22 15.53 -14.59
CA VAL A 18 -8.12 14.63 -14.27
C VAL A 18 -8.63 13.40 -13.49
N ALA A 19 -9.48 13.62 -12.49
CA ALA A 19 -10.07 12.56 -11.68
C ALA A 19 -10.95 11.59 -12.51
N GLU A 20 -11.70 12.12 -13.49
CA GLU A 20 -12.52 11.30 -14.40
C GLU A 20 -11.63 10.40 -15.27
N ILE A 21 -10.57 10.95 -15.86
CA ILE A 21 -9.63 10.18 -16.69
C ILE A 21 -8.92 9.10 -15.84
N GLU A 22 -8.50 9.42 -14.62
CA GLU A 22 -7.91 8.47 -13.69
C GLU A 22 -8.89 7.35 -13.30
N GLY A 23 -10.14 7.69 -13.04
CA GLY A 23 -11.20 6.71 -12.75
C GLY A 23 -11.45 5.76 -13.92
N ARG A 24 -11.53 6.27 -15.13
CA ARG A 24 -11.66 5.46 -16.36
C ARG A 24 -10.45 4.54 -16.56
N ARG A 25 -9.25 5.05 -16.35
CA ARG A 25 -8.01 4.26 -16.41
C ARG A 25 -8.04 3.09 -15.41
N LYS A 26 -8.36 3.35 -14.15
CA LYS A 26 -8.45 2.31 -13.11
C LYS A 26 -9.47 1.23 -13.48
N SER A 27 -10.65 1.62 -14.00
CA SER A 27 -11.69 0.69 -14.43
C SER A 27 -11.22 -0.22 -15.57
N ILE A 28 -10.58 0.34 -16.59
CA ILE A 28 -10.06 -0.42 -17.75
C ILE A 28 -8.94 -1.38 -17.28
N THR A 29 -8.04 -0.93 -16.41
CA THR A 29 -6.98 -1.77 -15.85
C THR A 29 -7.56 -2.96 -15.08
N LEU A 30 -8.60 -2.73 -14.28
CA LEU A 30 -9.28 -3.77 -13.53
C LEU A 30 -9.94 -4.81 -14.45
N GLU A 31 -10.65 -4.36 -15.48
CA GLU A 31 -11.31 -5.25 -16.43
C GLU A 31 -10.28 -6.11 -17.17
N SER A 32 -9.21 -5.52 -17.67
CA SER A 32 -8.10 -6.24 -18.31
C SER A 32 -7.43 -7.25 -17.37
N ALA A 33 -7.25 -6.92 -16.08
CA ALA A 33 -6.69 -7.84 -15.10
C ALA A 33 -7.63 -9.03 -14.83
N ARG A 34 -8.94 -8.79 -14.72
CA ARG A 34 -9.95 -9.85 -14.60
C ARG A 34 -9.93 -10.81 -15.79
N GLU A 35 -9.85 -10.29 -17.01
CA GLU A 35 -9.76 -11.10 -18.23
C GLU A 35 -8.50 -11.98 -18.25
N ARG A 36 -7.35 -11.43 -17.82
CA ARG A 36 -6.10 -12.20 -17.75
C ARG A 36 -6.20 -13.35 -16.74
N VAL A 37 -6.72 -13.10 -15.56
CA VAL A 37 -6.95 -14.16 -14.56
C VAL A 37 -7.96 -15.19 -15.04
N ALA A 38 -9.02 -14.79 -15.72
CA ALA A 38 -10.00 -15.73 -16.30
C ALA A 38 -9.34 -16.65 -17.36
N ARG A 39 -8.42 -16.12 -18.15
CA ARG A 39 -7.68 -16.87 -19.18
C ARG A 39 -6.56 -17.74 -18.62
N TYR A 40 -5.88 -17.24 -17.56
CA TYR A 40 -4.72 -17.88 -16.93
C TYR A 40 -4.89 -17.96 -15.40
N PRO A 41 -5.82 -18.78 -14.90
CA PRO A 41 -6.24 -18.75 -13.49
C PRO A 41 -5.16 -19.17 -12.48
N ASN A 42 -4.12 -19.85 -12.94
CA ASN A 42 -3.01 -20.34 -12.11
C ASN A 42 -1.77 -19.42 -12.14
N ASP A 43 -1.79 -18.35 -12.95
CA ASP A 43 -0.68 -17.40 -13.00
C ASP A 43 -0.73 -16.45 -11.79
N LEU A 44 0.25 -16.58 -10.91
CA LEU A 44 0.31 -15.82 -9.67
C LEU A 44 0.68 -14.34 -9.89
N ASN A 45 1.35 -14.00 -10.99
CA ASN A 45 1.60 -12.60 -11.36
C ASN A 45 0.30 -11.92 -11.78
N TYR A 46 -0.52 -12.59 -12.58
CA TYR A 46 -1.84 -12.05 -12.95
C TYR A 46 -2.79 -11.95 -11.75
N ARG A 47 -2.68 -12.87 -10.78
CA ARG A 47 -3.38 -12.75 -9.50
C ARG A 47 -2.94 -11.51 -8.72
N PHE A 48 -1.63 -11.24 -8.70
CA PHE A 48 -1.10 -10.02 -8.08
C PHE A 48 -1.61 -8.76 -8.80
N GLU A 49 -1.51 -8.69 -10.13
CA GLU A 49 -2.02 -7.57 -10.93
C GLU A 49 -3.51 -7.31 -10.70
N LEU A 50 -4.31 -8.38 -10.60
CA LEU A 50 -5.74 -8.26 -10.27
C LEU A 50 -5.93 -7.72 -8.84
N GLY A 51 -5.19 -8.24 -7.87
CA GLY A 51 -5.24 -7.77 -6.49
C GLY A 51 -4.88 -6.28 -6.37
N GLU A 52 -3.84 -5.84 -7.07
CA GLU A 52 -3.42 -4.43 -7.16
C GLU A 52 -4.52 -3.56 -7.78
N ALA A 53 -5.06 -3.96 -8.93
CA ALA A 53 -6.15 -3.23 -9.60
C ALA A 53 -7.42 -3.15 -8.75
N LEU A 54 -7.74 -4.19 -7.98
CA LEU A 54 -8.86 -4.20 -7.05
C LEU A 54 -8.64 -3.21 -5.89
N VAL A 55 -7.42 -3.14 -5.35
CA VAL A 55 -7.05 -2.14 -4.31
C VAL A 55 -7.18 -0.72 -4.86
N ASP A 56 -6.69 -0.45 -6.08
CA ASP A 56 -6.77 0.85 -6.74
C ASP A 56 -8.21 1.31 -6.98
N ASN A 57 -9.14 0.36 -7.13
CA ASN A 57 -10.57 0.60 -7.26
C ASN A 57 -11.33 0.51 -5.92
N ALA A 58 -10.63 0.48 -4.78
CA ALA A 58 -11.20 0.37 -3.43
C ALA A 58 -12.05 -0.90 -3.20
N LEU A 59 -11.87 -1.93 -4.00
CA LEU A 59 -12.55 -3.23 -3.90
C LEU A 59 -11.78 -4.18 -2.97
N TYR A 60 -11.51 -3.72 -1.75
CA TYR A 60 -10.61 -4.37 -0.78
C TYR A 60 -11.04 -5.79 -0.41
N LYS A 61 -12.35 -6.05 -0.32
CA LYS A 61 -12.86 -7.39 -0.01
C LYS A 61 -12.50 -8.40 -1.10
N GLU A 62 -12.59 -7.99 -2.37
CA GLU A 62 -12.25 -8.83 -3.52
C GLU A 62 -10.73 -8.98 -3.67
N ALA A 63 -9.96 -7.95 -3.32
CA ALA A 63 -8.50 -7.96 -3.42
C ALA A 63 -7.85 -9.02 -2.51
N VAL A 64 -8.41 -9.28 -1.32
CA VAL A 64 -7.82 -10.16 -0.32
C VAL A 64 -7.52 -11.56 -0.86
N PRO A 65 -8.46 -12.33 -1.45
CA PRO A 65 -8.17 -13.69 -1.92
C PRO A 65 -7.15 -13.70 -3.09
N GLU A 66 -7.15 -12.69 -3.95
CA GLU A 66 -6.19 -12.60 -5.06
C GLU A 66 -4.77 -12.37 -4.53
N LEU A 67 -4.60 -11.41 -3.61
CA LEU A 67 -3.33 -11.11 -2.98
C LEU A 67 -2.81 -12.28 -2.12
N GLN A 68 -3.69 -13.00 -1.42
CA GLN A 68 -3.30 -14.19 -0.66
C GLN A 68 -2.71 -15.28 -1.54
N GLN A 69 -3.26 -15.50 -2.73
CA GLN A 69 -2.68 -16.42 -3.70
C GLN A 69 -1.33 -15.92 -4.23
N ALA A 70 -1.21 -14.62 -4.50
CA ALA A 70 0.02 -13.99 -4.99
C ALA A 70 1.19 -14.07 -3.99
N LEU A 71 0.94 -14.26 -2.70
CA LEU A 71 2.01 -14.44 -1.69
C LEU A 71 2.94 -15.62 -1.98
N ARG A 72 2.49 -16.59 -2.78
CA ARG A 72 3.33 -17.75 -3.18
C ARG A 72 4.34 -17.41 -4.28
N GLN A 73 4.23 -16.24 -4.91
CA GLN A 73 5.13 -15.77 -5.95
C GLN A 73 6.22 -14.87 -5.34
N PRO A 74 7.49 -15.31 -5.27
CA PRO A 74 8.55 -14.57 -4.59
C PRO A 74 8.76 -13.14 -5.13
N SER A 75 8.66 -12.95 -6.45
CA SER A 75 8.90 -11.65 -7.10
C SER A 75 7.92 -10.54 -6.71
N VAL A 76 6.71 -10.89 -6.28
CA VAL A 76 5.66 -9.92 -5.91
C VAL A 76 5.27 -10.03 -4.43
N ARG A 77 5.81 -11.01 -3.70
CA ARG A 77 5.41 -11.34 -2.33
C ARG A 77 5.39 -10.13 -1.39
N HIS A 78 6.46 -9.34 -1.35
CA HIS A 78 6.54 -8.19 -0.43
C HIS A 78 5.49 -7.12 -0.76
N LYS A 79 5.29 -6.83 -2.05
CA LYS A 79 4.24 -5.90 -2.49
C LYS A 79 2.85 -6.45 -2.18
N ALA A 80 2.63 -7.74 -2.38
CA ALA A 80 1.36 -8.40 -2.06
C ALA A 80 1.05 -8.34 -0.55
N LEU A 81 2.05 -8.52 0.32
CA LEU A 81 1.88 -8.33 1.77
C LEU A 81 1.43 -6.91 2.12
N ILE A 82 2.06 -5.90 1.53
CA ILE A 82 1.70 -4.49 1.79
C ILE A 82 0.28 -4.19 1.32
N LEU A 83 -0.10 -4.60 0.10
CA LEU A 83 -1.44 -4.40 -0.44
C LEU A 83 -2.51 -5.18 0.34
N LEU A 84 -2.17 -6.37 0.82
CA LEU A 84 -3.03 -7.15 1.69
C LEU A 84 -3.23 -6.44 3.05
N GLY A 85 -2.16 -5.92 3.63
CA GLY A 85 -2.20 -5.06 4.82
C GLY A 85 -3.08 -3.84 4.60
N GLN A 86 -2.91 -3.14 3.47
CA GLN A 86 -3.74 -1.99 3.11
C GLN A 86 -5.23 -2.38 2.96
N SER A 87 -5.53 -3.52 2.35
CA SER A 87 -6.89 -4.01 2.19
C SER A 87 -7.56 -4.29 3.55
N TYR A 88 -6.84 -4.88 4.48
CA TYR A 88 -7.33 -5.08 5.85
C TYR A 88 -7.48 -3.76 6.60
N HIS A 89 -6.51 -2.85 6.48
CA HIS A 89 -6.53 -1.54 7.12
C HIS A 89 -7.78 -0.72 6.70
N ARG A 90 -8.05 -0.66 5.39
CA ARG A 90 -9.21 0.04 4.84
C ARG A 90 -10.56 -0.58 5.25
N ARG A 91 -10.54 -1.83 5.67
CA ARG A 91 -11.70 -2.54 6.24
C ARG A 91 -11.73 -2.51 7.77
N ASN A 92 -10.91 -1.68 8.40
CA ASN A 92 -10.78 -1.54 9.85
C ASN A 92 -10.40 -2.84 10.59
N MET A 93 -9.68 -3.73 9.90
CA MET A 93 -9.15 -4.98 10.47
C MET A 93 -7.68 -4.75 10.83
N LEU A 94 -7.45 -3.88 11.82
CA LEU A 94 -6.13 -3.29 12.11
C LEU A 94 -5.08 -4.31 12.57
N ASP A 95 -5.48 -5.33 13.33
CA ASP A 95 -4.62 -6.43 13.77
C ASP A 95 -4.10 -7.26 12.60
N LEU A 96 -4.98 -7.59 11.64
CA LEU A 96 -4.60 -8.30 10.42
C LEU A 96 -3.70 -7.42 9.53
N ALA A 97 -4.01 -6.13 9.41
CA ALA A 97 -3.20 -5.18 8.67
C ALA A 97 -1.78 -5.09 9.25
N ALA A 98 -1.65 -4.87 10.56
CA ALA A 98 -0.38 -4.79 11.26
C ALA A 98 0.46 -6.06 11.07
N LYS A 99 -0.18 -7.24 11.11
CA LYS A 99 0.50 -8.52 10.85
C LYS A 99 1.12 -8.59 9.45
N GLN A 100 0.39 -8.15 8.42
CA GLN A 100 0.90 -8.18 7.04
C GLN A 100 2.06 -7.19 6.85
N TYR A 101 1.92 -5.98 7.37
CA TYR A 101 2.98 -4.97 7.31
C TYR A 101 4.25 -5.41 8.08
N ALA A 102 4.09 -6.01 9.26
CA ALA A 102 5.20 -6.57 10.03
C ALA A 102 5.90 -7.69 9.27
N SER A 103 5.15 -8.59 8.62
CA SER A 103 5.72 -9.65 7.78
C SER A 103 6.55 -9.05 6.62
N ALA A 104 6.01 -8.07 5.90
CA ALA A 104 6.76 -7.39 4.84
C ALA A 104 8.03 -6.72 5.37
N ALA A 105 7.94 -5.98 6.46
CA ALA A 105 9.08 -5.29 7.08
C ALA A 105 10.18 -6.26 7.53
N SER A 106 9.81 -7.45 8.04
CA SER A 106 10.77 -8.45 8.51
C SER A 106 11.44 -9.22 7.37
N GLU A 107 10.70 -9.50 6.28
CA GLU A 107 11.23 -10.27 5.14
C GLU A 107 12.14 -9.43 4.23
N ILE A 108 11.94 -8.13 4.14
CA ILE A 108 12.77 -7.24 3.31
C ILE A 108 14.06 -6.90 4.07
N VAL A 109 15.21 -7.28 3.51
CA VAL A 109 16.51 -7.07 4.16
C VAL A 109 16.97 -5.61 4.04
N ALA A 110 16.99 -5.07 2.81
CA ALA A 110 17.44 -3.70 2.56
C ALA A 110 16.39 -2.68 3.02
N MET A 111 16.84 -1.55 3.62
CA MET A 111 15.98 -0.43 3.97
C MET A 111 15.66 0.42 2.72
N ASP A 112 15.01 -0.19 1.76
CA ASP A 112 14.53 0.46 0.53
C ASP A 112 13.16 1.14 0.72
N ALA A 113 12.62 1.71 -0.35
CA ALA A 113 11.33 2.38 -0.32
C ALA A 113 10.20 1.43 0.11
N THR A 114 10.24 0.16 -0.32
CA THR A 114 9.22 -0.85 0.01
C THR A 114 9.25 -1.20 1.50
N LYS A 115 10.43 -1.37 2.09
CA LYS A 115 10.57 -1.62 3.52
C LYS A 115 10.14 -0.41 4.35
N LYS A 116 10.53 0.80 3.96
CA LYS A 116 10.09 2.03 4.63
C LYS A 116 8.57 2.18 4.60
N ASP A 117 7.94 1.86 3.47
CA ASP A 117 6.48 1.89 3.35
C ASP A 117 5.79 0.87 4.27
N ALA A 118 6.32 -0.36 4.35
CA ALA A 118 5.81 -1.39 5.25
C ALA A 118 5.93 -0.97 6.74
N ILE A 119 7.10 -0.46 7.16
CA ILE A 119 7.34 0.00 8.54
C ILE A 119 6.45 1.20 8.87
N TYR A 120 6.33 2.17 7.96
CA TYR A 120 5.47 3.32 8.15
C TYR A 120 4.00 2.92 8.32
N SER A 121 3.50 2.05 7.44
CA SER A 121 2.12 1.56 7.49
C SER A 121 1.85 0.73 8.75
N LEU A 122 2.85 -0.04 9.22
CA LEU A 122 2.79 -0.74 10.51
C LEU A 122 2.65 0.26 11.66
N GLY A 123 3.48 1.30 11.70
CA GLY A 123 3.42 2.36 12.72
C GLY A 123 2.05 3.05 12.76
N ILE A 124 1.47 3.36 11.60
CA ILE A 124 0.12 3.93 11.50
C ILE A 124 -0.93 2.97 12.10
N ALA A 125 -0.93 1.71 11.67
CA ALA A 125 -1.89 0.71 12.16
C ALA A 125 -1.78 0.50 13.69
N LEU A 126 -0.55 0.41 14.22
CA LEU A 126 -0.30 0.31 15.65
C LEU A 126 -0.81 1.54 16.43
N GLY A 127 -0.59 2.73 15.88
CA GLY A 127 -1.09 3.98 16.47
C GLY A 127 -2.62 3.99 16.55
N GLU A 128 -3.30 3.58 15.50
CA GLU A 128 -4.76 3.47 15.45
C GLU A 128 -5.31 2.39 16.39
N MET A 129 -4.53 1.34 16.66
CA MET A 129 -4.84 0.33 17.70
C MET A 129 -4.61 0.84 19.13
N GLY A 130 -4.13 2.07 19.32
CA GLY A 130 -3.77 2.64 20.63
C GLY A 130 -2.40 2.23 21.15
N LYS A 131 -1.62 1.48 20.38
CA LYS A 131 -0.27 0.99 20.72
C LYS A 131 0.79 2.04 20.37
N LYS A 132 0.67 3.22 21.02
CA LYS A 132 1.48 4.41 20.69
C LYS A 132 2.99 4.18 20.86
N ALA A 133 3.40 3.46 21.89
CA ALA A 133 4.82 3.18 22.14
C ALA A 133 5.41 2.27 21.05
N GLU A 134 4.69 1.21 20.66
CA GLU A 134 5.10 0.33 19.56
C GLU A 134 5.15 1.09 18.23
N ALA A 135 4.15 1.92 17.95
CA ALA A 135 4.12 2.77 16.75
C ALA A 135 5.34 3.70 16.68
N LEU A 136 5.70 4.33 17.77
CA LEU A 136 6.86 5.22 17.86
C LEU A 136 8.17 4.47 17.55
N GLU A 137 8.34 3.25 18.05
CA GLU A 137 9.53 2.44 17.77
C GLU A 137 9.63 2.12 16.25
N GLU A 138 8.51 1.88 15.57
CA GLU A 138 8.52 1.68 14.12
C GLU A 138 8.92 2.97 13.37
N PHE A 139 8.39 4.12 13.75
CA PHE A 139 8.77 5.40 13.11
C PHE A 139 10.24 5.76 13.35
N LYS A 140 10.80 5.46 14.52
CA LYS A 140 12.23 5.68 14.82
C LYS A 140 13.15 4.90 13.86
N LYS A 141 12.81 3.68 13.48
CA LYS A 141 13.59 2.88 12.50
C LYS A 141 13.76 3.59 11.16
N ILE A 142 12.75 4.33 10.72
CA ILE A 142 12.84 5.13 9.50
C ILE A 142 13.60 6.43 9.79
N TYR A 143 13.27 7.13 10.87
CA TYR A 143 13.84 8.43 11.23
C TYR A 143 15.37 8.39 11.33
N GLU A 144 15.94 7.33 11.89
CA GLU A 144 17.39 7.15 12.04
C GLU A 144 18.13 7.06 10.70
N ILE A 145 17.43 6.68 9.63
CA ILE A 145 18.03 6.48 8.30
C ILE A 145 17.58 7.56 7.32
N ASP A 146 16.33 8.00 7.41
CA ASP A 146 15.70 8.94 6.49
C ASP A 146 14.64 9.78 7.23
N SER A 147 15.08 10.83 7.90
CA SER A 147 14.19 11.74 8.65
C SER A 147 13.24 12.55 7.76
N GLN A 148 13.52 12.60 6.43
CA GLN A 148 12.68 13.31 5.46
C GLN A 148 11.54 12.42 4.90
N TYR A 149 11.47 11.16 5.31
CA TYR A 149 10.44 10.25 4.83
C TYR A 149 9.07 10.60 5.41
N ARG A 150 8.17 11.09 4.56
CA ARG A 150 6.80 11.51 4.93
C ARG A 150 6.81 12.46 6.16
N ASP A 151 5.98 12.19 7.15
CA ASP A 151 5.86 12.96 8.41
C ASP A 151 6.56 12.27 9.61
N VAL A 152 7.53 11.39 9.34
CA VAL A 152 8.24 10.62 10.38
C VAL A 152 8.93 11.54 11.39
N ALA A 153 9.53 12.65 10.93
CA ALA A 153 10.17 13.62 11.82
C ALA A 153 9.17 14.20 12.83
N ASP A 154 8.03 14.69 12.34
CA ASP A 154 6.98 15.26 13.19
C ASP A 154 6.48 14.26 14.23
N ARG A 155 6.27 13.00 13.82
CA ARG A 155 5.78 11.94 14.71
C ARG A 155 6.78 11.58 15.81
N VAL A 156 8.07 11.48 15.45
CA VAL A 156 9.12 11.13 16.42
C VAL A 156 9.40 12.32 17.36
N GLU A 157 9.59 13.51 16.84
CA GLU A 157 9.93 14.69 17.61
C GLU A 157 8.80 15.10 18.59
N ALA A 158 7.53 14.99 18.16
CA ALA A 158 6.39 15.26 19.02
C ALA A 158 6.37 14.37 20.28
N ALA A 159 6.82 13.11 20.19
CA ALA A 159 6.88 12.22 21.34
C ALA A 159 7.91 12.66 22.40
N TYR A 160 9.03 13.23 21.98
CA TYR A 160 10.05 13.77 22.90
C TYR A 160 9.64 15.09 23.55
N GLN A 161 8.82 15.91 22.87
CA GLN A 161 8.31 17.16 23.44
C GLN A 161 7.26 16.91 24.53
N GLN A 162 6.50 15.81 24.47
CA GLN A 162 5.48 15.47 25.47
C GLN A 162 6.08 14.89 26.76
N THR A 163 7.35 14.51 26.75
CA THR A 163 8.06 13.94 27.91
C THR A 163 8.96 14.96 28.63
N ALA A 164 9.06 16.16 28.11
CA ALA A 164 9.77 17.27 28.70
C ALA A 164 8.81 18.20 29.48
#